data_dae1a52bb43bfa04c50fdafa74dcb20d
#
_entry.id   dae1a52bb43bfa04c50fdafa74dcb20d
#
_cell.length_a   1.000
_cell.length_b   1.000
_cell.length_c   1.000
_cell.angle_alpha   90.00
_cell.angle_beta   90.00
_cell.angle_gamma   90.00
#
_symmetry.space_group_name_H-M   'P 1'
#
loop_
_entity.id
_entity.type
_entity.pdbx_description
1 polymer ?
#
loop_
_entity_poly.entity_id
_entity_poly.type
_entity_poly.pdbx_seq_one_letter_code
_entity_poly.pdbx_strand_id
1 'polypeptide(L)'
;MRAILIDWLVEVHYKFHLRDETLYQTVFIIDSYLSAFPILRAKLQLLGVAALFISCKQQEIYYPQIYELIDITDGAYVKEELVEMENHILKILKFNIVSPTAIEFYNIISKAFNFDTKQYFLGKYFMESSLIDYQMIKYSASVIGVSCAYVVMKFCGINNYKCLYSKNVVKEEIPQKVIKEAAREICHLVKNLSNSTLKAVRDKYSLPQFLNVAQYCEQN
;
A
#
# COMPACT_ATOMS: atom_id res chain seq x y z
N MET A 1 -11.46 -11.77 1.32
CA MET A 1 -10.47 -12.21 2.33
C MET A 1 -9.17 -11.41 2.25
N ARG A 2 -8.47 -11.33 1.07
CA ARG A 2 -7.26 -10.51 0.91
C ARG A 2 -7.50 -9.05 1.35
N ALA A 3 -8.55 -8.42 0.90
CA ALA A 3 -8.90 -7.05 1.25
C ALA A 3 -9.06 -6.83 2.77
N ILE A 4 -9.71 -7.79 3.47
CA ILE A 4 -9.87 -7.73 4.93
C ILE A 4 -8.52 -7.84 5.63
N LEU A 5 -7.63 -8.73 5.14
CA LEU A 5 -6.28 -8.86 5.69
C LEU A 5 -5.49 -7.56 5.52
N ILE A 6 -5.54 -6.94 4.33
CA ILE A 6 -4.80 -5.71 4.07
C ILE A 6 -5.37 -4.55 4.88
N ASP A 7 -6.68 -4.43 5.00
CA ASP A 7 -7.33 -3.40 5.84
C ASP A 7 -6.83 -3.51 7.29
N TRP A 8 -6.84 -4.72 7.87
CA TRP A 8 -6.29 -4.97 9.19
C TRP A 8 -4.78 -4.66 9.28
N LEU A 9 -3.99 -5.02 8.25
CA LEU A 9 -2.56 -4.72 8.22
C LEU A 9 -2.26 -3.21 8.17
N VAL A 10 -3.15 -2.40 7.59
CA VAL A 10 -3.05 -0.93 7.66
C VAL A 10 -3.18 -0.44 9.11
N GLU A 11 -4.10 -0.99 9.89
CA GLU A 11 -4.24 -0.66 11.32
C GLU A 11 -2.99 -1.07 12.11
N VAL A 12 -2.49 -2.28 11.88
CA VAL A 12 -1.26 -2.79 12.51
C VAL A 12 -0.05 -1.94 12.17
N HIS A 13 0.13 -1.63 10.89
CA HIS A 13 1.19 -0.76 10.39
C HIS A 13 1.15 0.61 11.06
N TYR A 14 -0.04 1.20 11.16
CA TYR A 14 -0.24 2.48 11.82
C TYR A 14 0.05 2.41 13.33
N LYS A 15 -0.40 1.36 14.01
CA LYS A 15 -0.19 1.12 15.45
C LYS A 15 1.31 1.05 15.80
N PHE A 16 2.10 0.42 14.97
CA PHE A 16 3.56 0.29 15.18
C PHE A 16 4.36 1.45 14.61
N HIS A 17 3.72 2.46 14.03
CA HIS A 17 4.38 3.63 13.42
C HIS A 17 5.46 3.26 12.40
N LEU A 18 5.19 2.25 11.58
CA LEU A 18 6.10 1.76 10.58
C LEU A 18 6.19 2.72 9.37
N ARG A 19 7.30 2.61 8.64
CA ARG A 19 7.52 3.38 7.42
C ARG A 19 6.53 2.97 6.34
N ASP A 20 6.18 3.91 5.48
CA ASP A 20 5.25 3.64 4.38
C ASP A 20 5.71 2.45 3.52
N GLU A 21 7.01 2.39 3.18
CA GLU A 21 7.60 1.34 2.37
C GLU A 21 7.35 -0.06 2.95
N THR A 22 7.31 -0.18 4.29
CA THR A 22 7.05 -1.45 4.98
C THR A 22 5.68 -2.02 4.64
N LEU A 23 4.63 -1.18 4.56
CA LEU A 23 3.29 -1.62 4.20
C LEU A 23 3.23 -2.14 2.75
N TYR A 24 3.78 -1.38 1.80
CA TYR A 24 3.77 -1.77 0.38
C TYR A 24 4.57 -3.04 0.15
N GLN A 25 5.72 -3.17 0.81
CA GLN A 25 6.56 -4.36 0.77
C GLN A 25 5.82 -5.58 1.34
N THR A 26 5.10 -5.41 2.44
CA THR A 26 4.28 -6.46 3.06
C THR A 26 3.23 -6.98 2.08
N VAL A 27 2.49 -6.08 1.44
CA VAL A 27 1.46 -6.46 0.46
C VAL A 27 2.08 -7.14 -0.75
N PHE A 28 3.22 -6.67 -1.24
CA PHE A 28 3.97 -7.32 -2.33
C PHE A 28 4.36 -8.77 -1.98
N ILE A 29 4.87 -9.01 -0.76
CA ILE A 29 5.23 -10.36 -0.30
C ILE A 29 3.99 -11.26 -0.23
N ILE A 30 2.87 -10.75 0.32
CA ILE A 30 1.61 -11.49 0.40
C ILE A 30 1.12 -11.89 -0.99
N ASP A 31 1.04 -10.95 -1.92
CA ASP A 31 0.53 -11.19 -3.27
C ASP A 31 1.45 -12.14 -4.06
N SER A 32 2.77 -11.98 -3.92
CA SER A 32 3.76 -12.85 -4.53
C SER A 32 3.66 -14.29 -4.00
N TYR A 33 3.49 -14.44 -2.68
CA TYR A 33 3.32 -15.76 -2.07
C TYR A 33 2.01 -16.41 -2.52
N LEU A 34 0.88 -15.68 -2.48
CA LEU A 34 -0.43 -16.20 -2.89
C LEU A 34 -0.50 -16.57 -4.37
N SER A 35 0.32 -15.93 -5.22
CA SER A 35 0.43 -16.29 -6.64
C SER A 35 1.20 -17.59 -6.86
N ALA A 36 2.11 -17.95 -5.96
CA ALA A 36 2.99 -19.10 -6.07
C ALA A 36 2.50 -20.32 -5.27
N PHE A 37 1.78 -20.10 -4.17
CA PHE A 37 1.40 -21.16 -3.25
C PHE A 37 0.01 -20.94 -2.63
N PRO A 38 -0.89 -21.95 -2.65
CA PRO A 38 -2.20 -21.86 -2.02
C PRO A 38 -2.07 -21.91 -0.49
N ILE A 39 -2.91 -21.16 0.21
CA ILE A 39 -2.95 -21.14 1.67
C ILE A 39 -4.38 -21.36 2.19
N LEU A 40 -4.50 -22.06 3.32
CA LEU A 40 -5.77 -22.19 4.01
C LEU A 40 -6.22 -20.86 4.60
N ARG A 41 -7.53 -20.59 4.56
CA ARG A 41 -8.13 -19.37 5.09
C ARG A 41 -7.70 -19.08 6.54
N ALA A 42 -7.63 -20.13 7.39
CA ALA A 42 -7.23 -20.03 8.79
C ALA A 42 -5.78 -19.56 8.99
N LYS A 43 -4.91 -19.72 7.98
CA LYS A 43 -3.50 -19.31 8.03
C LYS A 43 -3.23 -17.96 7.33
N LEU A 44 -4.27 -17.33 6.80
CA LEU A 44 -4.09 -16.08 6.01
C LEU A 44 -3.59 -14.93 6.88
N GLN A 45 -4.06 -14.82 8.14
CA GLN A 45 -3.57 -13.81 9.07
C GLN A 45 -2.11 -14.08 9.45
N LEU A 46 -1.74 -15.33 9.68
CA LEU A 46 -0.35 -15.73 9.94
C LEU A 46 0.58 -15.36 8.78
N LEU A 47 0.13 -15.57 7.52
CA LEU A 47 0.85 -15.12 6.33
C LEU A 47 1.05 -13.60 6.38
N GLY A 48 0.01 -12.83 6.70
CA GLY A 48 0.08 -11.37 6.79
C GLY A 48 1.10 -10.89 7.83
N VAL A 49 1.07 -11.47 9.02
CA VAL A 49 2.01 -11.12 10.11
C VAL A 49 3.45 -11.53 9.77
N ALA A 50 3.65 -12.71 9.18
CA ALA A 50 4.97 -13.16 8.77
C ALA A 50 5.55 -12.29 7.64
N ALA A 51 4.72 -11.89 6.65
CA ALA A 51 5.11 -10.96 5.60
C ALA A 51 5.47 -9.57 6.16
N LEU A 52 4.68 -9.06 7.13
CA LEU A 52 4.98 -7.83 7.83
C LEU A 52 6.32 -7.93 8.58
N PHE A 53 6.56 -9.03 9.29
CA PHE A 53 7.81 -9.24 10.02
C PHE A 53 9.03 -9.25 9.10
N ILE A 54 8.94 -9.92 7.94
CA ILE A 54 10.00 -9.91 6.91
C ILE A 54 10.24 -8.47 6.43
N SER A 55 9.16 -7.74 6.10
CA SER A 55 9.25 -6.35 5.62
C SER A 55 9.85 -5.42 6.67
N CYS A 56 9.45 -5.55 7.93
CA CYS A 56 10.01 -4.78 9.04
C CYS A 56 11.53 -5.00 9.18
N LYS A 57 11.98 -6.25 9.15
CA LYS A 57 13.43 -6.56 9.23
C LYS A 57 14.23 -5.96 8.08
N GLN A 58 13.60 -5.69 6.95
CA GLN A 58 14.25 -5.11 5.78
C GLN A 58 14.22 -3.58 5.77
N GLN A 59 13.11 -2.96 6.21
CA GLN A 59 12.84 -1.54 6.03
C GLN A 59 13.06 -0.70 7.29
N GLU A 60 12.95 -1.33 8.49
CA GLU A 60 12.95 -0.61 9.75
C GLU A 60 14.30 -0.73 10.48
N ILE A 61 14.71 0.33 11.17
CA ILE A 61 15.85 0.30 12.08
C ILE A 61 15.44 -0.38 13.39
N TYR A 62 14.26 -0.02 13.89
CA TYR A 62 13.65 -0.61 15.08
C TYR A 62 12.32 -1.23 14.67
N TYR A 63 12.22 -2.54 14.73
CA TYR A 63 11.04 -3.27 14.32
C TYR A 63 10.38 -4.01 15.48
N PRO A 64 9.07 -4.30 15.41
CA PRO A 64 8.35 -5.02 16.44
C PRO A 64 8.98 -6.38 16.71
N GLN A 65 9.05 -6.76 17.99
CA GLN A 65 9.54 -8.06 18.39
C GLN A 65 8.48 -9.14 18.12
N ILE A 66 8.89 -10.41 18.03
CA ILE A 66 7.99 -11.52 17.71
C ILE A 66 6.81 -11.59 18.66
N TYR A 67 7.02 -11.35 19.96
CA TYR A 67 5.93 -11.39 20.95
C TYR A 67 4.89 -10.31 20.71
N GLU A 68 5.29 -9.09 20.28
CA GLU A 68 4.36 -8.01 19.94
C GLU A 68 3.51 -8.34 18.71
N LEU A 69 4.12 -9.04 17.74
CA LEU A 69 3.42 -9.51 16.54
C LEU A 69 2.46 -10.68 16.83
N ILE A 70 2.71 -11.47 17.85
CA ILE A 70 1.79 -12.51 18.32
C ILE A 70 0.64 -11.87 19.09
N ASP A 71 0.92 -10.91 19.95
CA ASP A 71 -0.08 -10.22 20.76
C ASP A 71 -1.14 -9.53 19.89
N ILE A 72 -0.77 -8.94 18.74
CA ILE A 72 -1.75 -8.33 17.83
C ILE A 72 -2.68 -9.33 17.14
N THR A 73 -2.38 -10.63 17.21
CA THR A 73 -3.25 -11.72 16.70
C THR A 73 -4.17 -12.28 17.78
N ASP A 74 -4.24 -11.65 18.96
CA ASP A 74 -4.97 -12.13 20.15
C ASP A 74 -4.56 -13.57 20.54
N GLY A 75 -3.27 -13.91 20.36
CA GLY A 75 -2.73 -15.23 20.69
C GLY A 75 -3.24 -16.35 19.76
N ALA A 76 -3.74 -16.02 18.58
CA ALA A 76 -4.20 -17.01 17.62
C ALA A 76 -3.07 -17.93 17.10
N TYR A 77 -1.82 -17.50 17.24
CA TYR A 77 -0.64 -18.24 16.80
C TYR A 77 0.46 -18.18 17.85
N VAL A 78 1.39 -19.14 17.77
CA VAL A 78 2.59 -19.18 18.61
C VAL A 78 3.83 -18.76 17.83
N LYS A 79 4.90 -18.44 18.56
CA LYS A 79 6.18 -17.99 17.97
C LYS A 79 6.72 -18.94 16.91
N GLU A 80 6.64 -20.23 17.18
CA GLU A 80 7.15 -21.27 16.30
C GLU A 80 6.43 -21.26 14.95
N GLU A 81 5.10 -21.08 14.95
CA GLU A 81 4.31 -20.98 13.72
C GLU A 81 4.68 -19.75 12.89
N LEU A 82 4.93 -18.62 13.54
CA LEU A 82 5.36 -17.39 12.86
C LEU A 82 6.73 -17.58 12.19
N VAL A 83 7.69 -18.17 12.90
CA VAL A 83 9.04 -18.46 12.36
C VAL A 83 8.98 -19.49 11.22
N GLU A 84 8.14 -20.53 11.35
CA GLU A 84 7.93 -21.50 10.28
C GLU A 84 7.31 -20.85 9.03
N MET A 85 6.31 -19.99 9.21
CA MET A 85 5.69 -19.27 8.09
C MET A 85 6.67 -18.31 7.43
N GLU A 86 7.48 -17.59 8.19
CA GLU A 86 8.56 -16.76 7.65
C GLU A 86 9.51 -17.56 6.78
N ASN A 87 10.03 -18.67 7.29
CA ASN A 87 10.93 -19.55 6.53
C ASN A 87 10.26 -20.11 5.28
N HIS A 88 8.97 -20.44 5.35
CA HIS A 88 8.22 -20.93 4.21
C HIS A 88 8.06 -19.86 3.12
N ILE A 89 7.71 -18.64 3.49
CA ILE A 89 7.63 -17.49 2.56
C ILE A 89 8.97 -17.28 1.84
N LEU A 90 10.06 -17.19 2.59
CA LEU A 90 11.40 -16.96 2.03
C LEU A 90 11.82 -18.08 1.06
N LYS A 91 11.51 -19.34 1.37
CA LYS A 91 11.79 -20.48 0.48
C LYS A 91 10.95 -20.43 -0.80
N ILE A 92 9.64 -20.19 -0.69
CA ILE A 92 8.73 -20.12 -1.86
C ILE A 92 9.14 -18.99 -2.79
N LEU A 93 9.45 -17.81 -2.24
CA LEU A 93 9.87 -16.64 -3.01
C LEU A 93 11.36 -16.65 -3.38
N LYS A 94 12.11 -17.69 -2.98
CA LYS A 94 13.57 -17.80 -3.23
C LYS A 94 14.33 -16.54 -2.82
N PHE A 95 13.94 -15.94 -1.67
CA PHE A 95 14.44 -14.66 -1.17
C PHE A 95 14.23 -13.46 -2.11
N ASN A 96 13.42 -13.60 -3.15
CA ASN A 96 13.06 -12.47 -4.02
C ASN A 96 11.91 -11.68 -3.41
N ILE A 97 12.22 -10.94 -2.35
CA ILE A 97 11.27 -10.20 -1.52
C ILE A 97 11.32 -8.69 -1.74
N VAL A 98 12.21 -8.20 -2.59
CA VAL A 98 12.39 -6.77 -2.87
C VAL A 98 11.76 -6.42 -4.20
N SER A 99 10.94 -5.37 -4.20
CA SER A 99 10.38 -4.77 -5.41
C SER A 99 10.25 -3.27 -5.23
N PRO A 100 10.48 -2.46 -6.27
CA PRO A 100 10.15 -1.04 -6.22
C PRO A 100 8.66 -0.86 -5.86
N THR A 101 8.38 0.04 -4.92
CA THR A 101 7.03 0.26 -4.39
C THR A 101 6.37 1.50 -5.01
N ALA A 102 5.04 1.53 -5.04
CA ALA A 102 4.30 2.67 -5.59
C ALA A 102 4.62 3.98 -4.85
N ILE A 103 4.89 3.91 -3.54
CA ILE A 103 5.23 5.08 -2.73
C ILE A 103 6.56 5.70 -3.15
N GLU A 104 7.56 4.90 -3.56
CA GLU A 104 8.84 5.42 -4.04
C GLU A 104 8.67 6.23 -5.32
N PHE A 105 7.88 5.75 -6.28
CA PHE A 105 7.56 6.50 -7.50
C PHE A 105 6.79 7.77 -7.19
N TYR A 106 5.80 7.69 -6.30
CA TYR A 106 5.04 8.87 -5.88
C TYR A 106 5.91 9.91 -5.17
N ASN A 107 6.84 9.48 -4.31
CA ASN A 107 7.77 10.36 -3.61
C ASN A 107 8.68 11.12 -4.58
N ILE A 108 9.14 10.49 -5.66
CA ILE A 108 9.91 11.16 -6.72
C ILE A 108 9.07 12.24 -7.39
N ILE A 109 7.82 11.91 -7.75
CA ILE A 109 6.91 12.81 -8.45
C ILE A 109 6.51 13.98 -7.54
N SER A 110 6.12 13.70 -6.30
CA SER A 110 5.69 14.73 -5.34
C SER A 110 6.78 15.79 -5.10
N LYS A 111 8.05 15.34 -5.04
CA LYS A 111 9.20 16.25 -4.95
C LYS A 111 9.42 17.04 -6.24
N ALA A 112 9.35 16.37 -7.40
CA ALA A 112 9.57 17.03 -8.71
C ALA A 112 8.51 18.11 -9.01
N PHE A 113 7.28 17.93 -8.52
CA PHE A 113 6.17 18.88 -8.73
C PHE A 113 5.90 19.76 -7.51
N ASN A 114 6.74 19.71 -6.46
CA ASN A 114 6.61 20.49 -5.23
C ASN A 114 5.21 20.38 -4.61
N PHE A 115 4.71 19.16 -4.45
CA PHE A 115 3.42 18.95 -3.80
C PHE A 115 3.44 19.51 -2.38
N ASP A 116 2.41 20.22 -1.98
CA ASP A 116 2.22 20.60 -0.59
C ASP A 116 1.84 19.40 0.29
N THR A 117 1.83 19.59 1.59
CA THR A 117 1.56 18.52 2.57
C THR A 117 0.19 17.86 2.35
N LYS A 118 -0.83 18.65 1.96
CA LYS A 118 -2.18 18.15 1.72
C LYS A 118 -2.22 17.29 0.46
N GLN A 119 -1.61 17.75 -0.62
CA GLN A 119 -1.47 17.02 -1.88
C GLN A 119 -0.70 15.71 -1.68
N TYR A 120 0.36 15.76 -0.87
CA TYR A 120 1.15 14.58 -0.54
C TYR A 120 0.32 13.53 0.20
N PHE A 121 -0.42 13.92 1.25
CA PHE A 121 -1.28 12.99 1.99
C PHE A 121 -2.48 12.50 1.16
N LEU A 122 -3.02 13.33 0.29
CA LEU A 122 -4.09 12.91 -0.62
C LEU A 122 -3.64 11.78 -1.56
N GLY A 123 -2.44 11.88 -2.12
CA GLY A 123 -1.90 10.80 -2.94
C GLY A 123 -1.59 9.53 -2.15
N LYS A 124 -1.10 9.65 -0.92
CA LYS A 124 -0.93 8.51 -0.03
C LYS A 124 -2.26 7.82 0.26
N TYR A 125 -3.32 8.58 0.51
CA TYR A 125 -4.67 8.05 0.68
C TYR A 125 -5.13 7.23 -0.53
N PHE A 126 -4.94 7.75 -1.75
CA PHE A 126 -5.27 7.03 -2.98
C PHE A 126 -4.44 5.76 -3.15
N MET A 127 -3.14 5.81 -2.87
CA MET A 127 -2.26 4.66 -3.00
C MET A 127 -2.57 3.57 -1.97
N GLU A 128 -2.74 3.90 -0.70
CA GLU A 128 -3.10 2.91 0.33
C GLU A 128 -4.49 2.31 0.06
N SER A 129 -5.45 3.11 -0.41
CA SER A 129 -6.73 2.61 -0.87
C SER A 129 -6.57 1.59 -2.01
N SER A 130 -5.64 1.81 -2.94
CA SER A 130 -5.40 0.89 -4.05
C SER A 130 -4.85 -0.47 -3.61
N LEU A 131 -4.18 -0.57 -2.46
CA LEU A 131 -3.68 -1.84 -1.93
C LEU A 131 -4.82 -2.82 -1.57
N ILE A 132 -5.98 -2.30 -1.18
CA ILE A 132 -7.13 -3.10 -0.75
C ILE A 132 -7.75 -3.85 -1.93
N ASP A 133 -7.82 -3.22 -3.11
CA ASP A 133 -8.51 -3.81 -4.27
C ASP A 133 -7.61 -4.80 -5.02
N TYR A 134 -8.14 -6.02 -5.18
CA TYR A 134 -7.49 -7.08 -5.95
C TYR A 134 -7.29 -6.70 -7.43
N GLN A 135 -8.20 -5.92 -8.01
CA GLN A 135 -8.10 -5.52 -9.42
C GLN A 135 -6.89 -4.62 -9.70
N MET A 136 -6.38 -3.93 -8.69
CA MET A 136 -5.21 -3.05 -8.82
C MET A 136 -3.89 -3.80 -8.99
N ILE A 137 -3.83 -5.11 -8.69
CA ILE A 137 -2.63 -5.95 -8.85
C ILE A 137 -2.15 -6.02 -10.31
N LYS A 138 -3.05 -5.83 -11.27
CA LYS A 138 -2.70 -5.82 -12.70
C LYS A 138 -1.76 -4.67 -13.11
N TYR A 139 -1.67 -3.62 -12.30
CA TYR A 139 -0.84 -2.45 -12.55
C TYR A 139 0.52 -2.56 -11.85
N SER A 140 1.59 -2.16 -12.54
CA SER A 140 2.90 -2.04 -11.91
C SER A 140 2.92 -0.94 -10.85
N ALA A 141 3.88 -1.01 -9.93
CA ALA A 141 4.08 0.01 -8.90
C ALA A 141 4.29 1.41 -9.49
N SER A 142 5.02 1.52 -10.61
CA SER A 142 5.21 2.78 -11.33
C SER A 142 3.89 3.34 -11.87
N VAL A 143 3.03 2.51 -12.45
CA VAL A 143 1.71 2.92 -12.94
C VAL A 143 0.84 3.43 -11.79
N ILE A 144 0.79 2.72 -10.66
CA ILE A 144 0.02 3.14 -9.48
C ILE A 144 0.51 4.50 -8.97
N GLY A 145 1.83 4.63 -8.72
CA GLY A 145 2.41 5.88 -8.21
C GLY A 145 2.16 7.10 -9.12
N VAL A 146 2.36 6.93 -10.43
CA VAL A 146 2.09 7.98 -11.43
C VAL A 146 0.61 8.29 -11.52
N SER A 147 -0.26 7.29 -11.48
CA SER A 147 -1.72 7.49 -11.59
C SER A 147 -2.27 8.21 -10.36
N CYS A 148 -1.80 7.89 -9.15
CA CYS A 148 -2.16 8.63 -7.94
C CYS A 148 -1.72 10.10 -8.02
N ALA A 149 -0.49 10.37 -8.47
CA ALA A 149 -0.03 11.73 -8.70
C ALA A 149 -0.89 12.46 -9.74
N TYR A 150 -1.27 11.80 -10.83
CA TYR A 150 -2.17 12.35 -11.83
C TYR A 150 -3.55 12.70 -11.24
N VAL A 151 -4.12 11.82 -10.39
CA VAL A 151 -5.38 12.10 -9.71
C VAL A 151 -5.25 13.33 -8.80
N VAL A 152 -4.19 13.39 -7.98
CA VAL A 152 -3.93 14.55 -7.10
C VAL A 152 -3.82 15.84 -7.91
N MET A 153 -3.04 15.86 -8.99
CA MET A 153 -2.89 17.04 -9.83
C MET A 153 -4.20 17.50 -10.44
N LYS A 154 -5.03 16.55 -10.91
CA LYS A 154 -6.36 16.85 -11.45
C LYS A 154 -7.30 17.38 -10.39
N PHE A 155 -7.32 16.74 -9.22
CA PHE A 155 -8.18 17.10 -8.11
C PHE A 155 -7.86 18.51 -7.56
N CYS A 156 -6.57 18.87 -7.53
CA CYS A 156 -6.08 20.17 -7.07
C CYS A 156 -5.99 21.26 -8.17
N GLY A 157 -6.46 20.98 -9.40
CA GLY A 157 -6.43 21.95 -10.51
C GLY A 157 -5.04 22.26 -11.07
N ILE A 158 -4.05 21.38 -10.85
CA ILE A 158 -2.69 21.55 -11.36
C ILE A 158 -2.63 21.20 -12.84
N ASN A 159 -2.38 22.18 -13.70
CA ASN A 159 -2.45 22.00 -15.17
C ASN A 159 -1.23 21.34 -15.81
N ASN A 160 -0.10 21.23 -15.09
CA ASN A 160 1.17 20.75 -15.65
C ASN A 160 1.31 19.21 -15.66
N TYR A 161 0.21 18.46 -15.55
CA TYR A 161 0.21 17.00 -15.50
C TYR A 161 0.74 16.32 -16.77
N LYS A 162 0.88 17.03 -17.89
CA LYS A 162 1.47 16.49 -19.12
C LYS A 162 2.94 16.05 -18.93
N CYS A 163 3.65 16.69 -18.01
CA CYS A 163 5.04 16.35 -17.70
C CYS A 163 5.18 14.98 -16.98
N LEU A 164 4.10 14.46 -16.38
CA LEU A 164 4.10 13.11 -15.79
C LEU A 164 4.37 12.01 -16.82
N TYR A 165 4.09 12.27 -18.10
CA TYR A 165 4.29 11.30 -19.17
C TYR A 165 5.69 11.38 -19.79
N SER A 166 6.54 12.29 -19.33
CA SER A 166 7.90 12.42 -19.85
C SER A 166 8.83 11.40 -19.20
N LYS A 167 9.73 10.78 -19.98
CA LYS A 167 10.76 9.84 -19.52
C LYS A 167 11.62 10.38 -18.37
N ASN A 168 11.67 11.69 -18.19
CA ASN A 168 12.55 12.33 -17.21
C ASN A 168 12.10 12.15 -15.76
N VAL A 169 10.81 11.83 -15.50
CA VAL A 169 10.29 11.70 -14.12
C VAL A 169 10.38 10.25 -13.63
N VAL A 170 10.02 9.27 -14.45
CA VAL A 170 9.91 7.86 -14.01
C VAL A 170 10.90 6.93 -14.72
N LYS A 171 11.70 7.41 -15.68
CA LYS A 171 12.61 6.63 -16.54
C LYS A 171 11.95 5.49 -17.35
N GLU A 172 10.63 5.40 -17.31
CA GLU A 172 9.83 4.39 -17.99
C GLU A 172 8.77 5.08 -18.86
N GLU A 173 8.55 4.58 -20.08
CA GLU A 173 7.46 5.05 -20.92
C GLU A 173 6.16 4.36 -20.53
N ILE A 174 5.36 5.00 -19.68
CA ILE A 174 4.02 4.52 -19.35
C ILE A 174 3.02 5.17 -20.32
N PRO A 175 2.26 4.38 -21.10
CA PRO A 175 1.26 4.95 -22.00
C PRO A 175 0.22 5.79 -21.24
N GLN A 176 -0.06 6.99 -21.73
CA GLN A 176 -1.05 7.89 -21.11
C GLN A 176 -2.41 7.24 -20.90
N LYS A 177 -2.80 6.33 -21.80
CA LYS A 177 -4.04 5.57 -21.71
C LYS A 177 -4.09 4.73 -20.42
N VAL A 178 -3.00 4.01 -20.12
CA VAL A 178 -2.89 3.15 -18.93
C VAL A 178 -2.97 3.98 -17.64
N ILE A 179 -2.27 5.12 -17.58
CA ILE A 179 -2.35 6.03 -16.43
C ILE A 179 -3.78 6.53 -16.20
N LYS A 180 -4.48 6.93 -17.27
CA LYS A 180 -5.87 7.41 -17.16
C LYS A 180 -6.85 6.31 -16.78
N GLU A 181 -6.63 5.06 -17.23
CA GLU A 181 -7.44 3.91 -16.83
C GLU A 181 -7.24 3.61 -15.36
N ALA A 182 -6.01 3.46 -14.90
CA ALA A 182 -5.69 3.24 -13.49
C ALA A 182 -6.22 4.37 -12.60
N ALA A 183 -6.07 5.63 -13.01
CA ALA A 183 -6.59 6.78 -12.29
C ALA A 183 -8.11 6.75 -12.12
N ARG A 184 -8.87 6.35 -13.16
CA ARG A 184 -10.32 6.20 -13.06
C ARG A 184 -10.71 5.08 -12.09
N GLU A 185 -10.01 3.94 -12.15
CA GLU A 185 -10.25 2.83 -11.24
C GLU A 185 -9.95 3.23 -9.79
N ILE A 186 -8.86 3.96 -9.52
CA ILE A 186 -8.53 4.49 -8.20
C ILE A 186 -9.64 5.43 -7.69
N CYS A 187 -10.10 6.37 -8.52
CA CYS A 187 -11.20 7.27 -8.13
C CYS A 187 -12.49 6.51 -7.83
N HIS A 188 -12.83 5.52 -8.65
CA HIS A 188 -14.02 4.70 -8.44
C HIS A 188 -13.92 3.88 -7.14
N LEU A 189 -12.74 3.30 -6.89
CA LEU A 189 -12.46 2.54 -5.69
C LEU A 189 -12.62 3.39 -4.42
N VAL A 190 -12.03 4.59 -4.39
CA VAL A 190 -12.12 5.49 -3.23
C VAL A 190 -13.58 5.88 -2.95
N LYS A 191 -14.37 6.15 -3.99
CA LYS A 191 -15.82 6.40 -3.83
C LYS A 191 -16.57 5.21 -3.24
N ASN A 192 -16.21 3.99 -3.62
CA ASN A 192 -16.84 2.79 -3.09
C ASN A 192 -16.41 2.47 -1.65
N LEU A 193 -15.14 2.77 -1.31
CA LEU A 193 -14.62 2.54 0.04
C LEU A 193 -15.31 3.42 1.08
N SER A 194 -15.83 4.60 0.72
CA SER A 194 -16.57 5.46 1.65
C SER A 194 -17.78 4.75 2.27
N ASN A 195 -18.40 3.82 1.55
CA ASN A 195 -19.54 3.02 2.00
C ASN A 195 -19.18 1.58 2.38
N SER A 196 -17.89 1.23 2.38
CA SER A 196 -17.39 -0.11 2.69
C SER A 196 -17.29 -0.36 4.19
N THR A 197 -17.25 -1.65 4.55
CA THR A 197 -16.88 -2.11 5.90
C THR A 197 -15.37 -2.04 6.15
N LEU A 198 -14.57 -1.91 5.08
CA LEU A 198 -13.12 -1.76 5.14
C LEU A 198 -12.79 -0.28 5.35
N LYS A 199 -12.43 0.09 6.58
CA LYS A 199 -12.35 1.50 7.01
C LYS A 199 -10.95 1.94 7.41
N ALA A 200 -10.01 1.03 7.59
CA ALA A 200 -8.71 1.34 8.17
C ALA A 200 -7.98 2.48 7.45
N VAL A 201 -7.94 2.45 6.12
CA VAL A 201 -7.32 3.52 5.33
C VAL A 201 -8.08 4.83 5.49
N ARG A 202 -9.41 4.80 5.36
CA ARG A 202 -10.25 6.00 5.50
C ARG A 202 -10.11 6.63 6.88
N ASP A 203 -10.20 5.82 7.93
CA ASP A 203 -10.13 6.28 9.32
C ASP A 203 -8.75 6.88 9.62
N LYS A 204 -7.66 6.24 9.16
CA LYS A 204 -6.29 6.77 9.22
C LYS A 204 -6.20 8.16 8.59
N TYR A 205 -6.65 8.33 7.36
CA TYR A 205 -6.55 9.60 6.62
C TYR A 205 -7.63 10.62 6.95
N SER A 206 -8.57 10.27 7.85
CA SER A 206 -9.50 11.20 8.48
C SER A 206 -8.95 11.88 9.75
N LEU A 207 -7.75 11.50 10.18
CA LEU A 207 -7.11 12.09 11.36
C LEU A 207 -6.51 13.47 11.04
N PRO A 208 -6.51 14.41 12.03
CA PRO A 208 -5.96 15.76 11.84
C PRO A 208 -4.49 15.79 11.39
N GLN A 209 -3.68 14.84 11.83
CA GLN A 209 -2.27 14.72 11.42
C GLN A 209 -2.09 14.42 9.93
N PHE A 210 -3.08 13.86 9.26
CA PHE A 210 -3.15 13.68 7.82
C PHE A 210 -4.04 14.74 7.14
N LEU A 211 -4.31 15.86 7.81
CA LEU A 211 -5.11 16.99 7.33
C LEU A 211 -6.52 16.59 6.88
N ASN A 212 -7.08 15.52 7.44
CA ASN A 212 -8.42 15.01 7.16
C ASN A 212 -8.68 14.81 5.65
N VAL A 213 -7.65 14.36 4.89
CA VAL A 213 -7.74 14.31 3.41
C VAL A 213 -8.79 13.32 2.91
N ALA A 214 -9.16 12.29 3.68
CA ALA A 214 -10.24 11.39 3.31
C ALA A 214 -11.58 12.13 3.26
N GLN A 215 -11.92 12.92 4.29
CA GLN A 215 -13.13 13.73 4.33
C GLN A 215 -13.14 14.83 3.26
N TYR A 216 -11.99 15.45 3.01
CA TYR A 216 -11.84 16.43 1.94
C TYR A 216 -12.11 15.83 0.56
N CYS A 217 -11.68 14.58 0.33
CA CYS A 217 -11.94 13.88 -0.92
C CYS A 217 -13.43 13.54 -1.11
N GLU A 218 -14.17 13.26 -0.04
CA GLU A 218 -15.60 12.95 -0.09
C GLU A 218 -16.49 14.18 -0.37
N GLN A 219 -16.01 15.38 -0.05
CA GLN A 219 -16.76 16.63 -0.20
C GLN A 219 -16.57 17.29 -1.59
N ASN A 220 -15.60 16.85 -2.37
CA ASN A 220 -15.22 17.42 -3.67
C ASN A 220 -15.16 16.36 -4.76
#